data_dfed4a7efd195ee8e5534d861986b100
#
_entry.id   dfed4a7efd195ee8e5534d861986b100
#
_cell.length_a   1.000
_cell.length_b   1.000
_cell.length_c   1.000
_cell.angle_alpha   90.00
_cell.angle_beta   90.00
_cell.angle_gamma   90.00
#
_symmetry.space_group_name_H-M   'P 1'
#
loop_
_entity.id
_entity.type
_entity.pdbx_description
1 polymer ?
#
loop_
_entity_poly.entity_id
_entity_poly.type
_entity_poly.pdbx_seq_one_letter_code
_entity_poly.pdbx_strand_id
1 'polypeptide(L)'
;MENKYYTPEIEDLRVGYECEWNTHADPIQVDGYTRWMPHTITVETLENYGLGCMRKNMKHFRTPYLTKEQMEAEGWNYSAVDDHYKSSKNSCGTYRIKQLSDNKLSIQFVPCTSLSREKSGNYEENRQQMVVECKSINELRTIQKLLNIK
;
A
#
# COMPACT_ATOMS: atom_id res chain seq x y z
N MET A 1 13.89 -7.41 -15.97
CA MET A 1 12.61 -7.87 -15.33
C MET A 1 12.47 -7.06 -14.06
N GLU A 2 11.43 -6.24 -13.98
CA GLU A 2 11.13 -5.51 -12.73
C GLU A 2 10.78 -6.51 -11.63
N ASN A 3 11.40 -6.33 -10.47
CA ASN A 3 11.04 -7.11 -9.28
C ASN A 3 9.63 -6.70 -8.85
N LYS A 4 8.65 -7.58 -9.04
CA LYS A 4 7.26 -7.34 -8.63
C LYS A 4 7.02 -7.50 -7.14
N TYR A 5 8.03 -7.96 -6.38
CA TYR A 5 7.94 -8.31 -4.97
C TYR A 5 9.18 -7.85 -4.20
N TYR A 6 8.99 -7.58 -2.92
CA TYR A 6 10.07 -7.35 -1.97
C TYR A 6 9.87 -8.20 -0.71
N THR A 7 10.95 -8.43 0.04
CA THR A 7 10.88 -9.06 1.37
C THR A 7 10.54 -7.97 2.39
N PRO A 8 9.41 -8.10 3.15
CA PRO A 8 9.05 -7.12 4.18
C PRO A 8 10.07 -7.17 5.33
N GLU A 9 10.18 -6.08 6.07
CA GLU A 9 10.93 -6.06 7.33
C GLU A 9 10.11 -6.75 8.43
N ILE A 10 10.78 -7.28 9.46
CA ILE A 10 10.05 -7.98 10.56
C ILE A 10 9.08 -7.03 11.28
N GLU A 11 9.42 -5.76 11.35
CA GLU A 11 8.63 -4.70 11.96
C GLU A 11 7.33 -4.40 11.21
N ASP A 12 7.28 -4.75 9.92
CA ASP A 12 6.08 -4.60 9.09
C ASP A 12 5.05 -5.70 9.39
N LEU A 13 5.51 -6.88 9.82
CA LEU A 13 4.66 -8.06 10.04
C LEU A 13 3.80 -7.89 11.30
N ARG A 14 2.62 -7.32 11.11
CA ARG A 14 1.60 -7.12 12.16
C ARG A 14 0.31 -7.81 11.77
N VAL A 15 -0.58 -7.98 12.72
CA VAL A 15 -1.92 -8.53 12.45
C VAL A 15 -2.62 -7.72 11.36
N GLY A 16 -3.11 -8.43 10.34
CA GLY A 16 -3.73 -7.85 9.16
C GLY A 16 -2.76 -7.50 8.02
N TYR A 17 -1.44 -7.73 8.18
CA TYR A 17 -0.47 -7.54 7.09
C TYR A 17 -0.68 -8.62 6.00
N GLU A 18 -0.85 -8.18 4.76
CA GLU A 18 -1.04 -9.05 3.60
C GLU A 18 0.31 -9.30 2.91
N CYS A 19 0.66 -10.56 2.71
CA CYS A 19 1.89 -10.99 2.06
C CYS A 19 1.66 -12.30 1.30
N GLU A 20 2.67 -12.80 0.65
CA GLU A 20 2.73 -14.17 0.17
C GLU A 20 3.75 -14.95 0.99
N TRP A 21 3.38 -16.13 1.39
CA TRP A 21 4.24 -17.05 2.14
C TRP A 21 4.66 -18.21 1.26
N ASN A 22 5.95 -18.55 1.32
CA ASN A 22 6.49 -19.74 0.70
C ASN A 22 6.35 -20.93 1.65
N THR A 23 5.48 -21.87 1.32
CA THR A 23 5.19 -23.06 2.12
C THR A 23 6.30 -24.12 2.12
N HIS A 24 7.40 -23.94 1.38
CA HIS A 24 8.51 -24.87 1.34
C HIS A 24 9.42 -24.88 2.60
N ALA A 25 9.06 -24.16 3.63
CA ALA A 25 9.67 -24.35 4.94
C ALA A 25 9.29 -25.71 5.58
N ASP A 26 8.30 -26.43 5.02
CA ASP A 26 7.90 -27.75 5.49
C ASP A 26 8.62 -28.84 4.68
N PRO A 27 9.50 -29.65 5.28
CA PRO A 27 10.32 -30.64 4.57
C PRO A 27 9.52 -31.82 3.98
N ILE A 28 8.20 -31.79 4.07
CA ILE A 28 7.30 -32.89 3.67
C ILE A 28 6.71 -32.70 2.25
N GLN A 29 6.95 -31.58 1.56
CA GLN A 29 6.39 -31.40 0.21
C GLN A 29 7.29 -32.03 -0.87
N VAL A 30 6.75 -33.07 -1.48
CA VAL A 30 7.43 -34.04 -2.37
C VAL A 30 7.79 -33.48 -3.77
N ASP A 31 7.28 -32.32 -4.16
CA ASP A 31 7.28 -31.90 -5.57
C ASP A 31 8.28 -30.81 -5.97
N GLY A 32 9.13 -30.35 -5.08
CA GLY A 32 10.24 -29.44 -5.42
C GLY A 32 9.84 -28.04 -5.97
N TYR A 33 8.56 -27.73 -6.05
CA TYR A 33 8.08 -26.44 -6.55
C TYR A 33 7.84 -25.45 -5.41
N THR A 34 8.54 -24.33 -5.48
CA THR A 34 8.32 -23.19 -4.57
C THR A 34 6.95 -22.58 -4.80
N ARG A 35 5.99 -22.89 -3.95
CA ARG A 35 4.63 -22.35 -4.06
C ARG A 35 4.43 -21.18 -3.12
N TRP A 36 4.31 -20.01 -3.68
CA TRP A 36 3.92 -18.81 -2.96
C TRP A 36 2.39 -18.79 -2.81
N MET A 37 1.92 -18.59 -1.59
CA MET A 37 0.49 -18.53 -1.29
C MET A 37 0.14 -17.21 -0.61
N PRO A 38 -0.99 -16.56 -1.00
CA PRO A 38 -1.49 -15.40 -0.27
C PRO A 38 -1.68 -15.75 1.21
N HIS A 39 -1.21 -14.88 2.07
CA HIS A 39 -1.29 -15.04 3.51
C HIS A 39 -1.54 -13.70 4.19
N THR A 40 -2.42 -13.69 5.18
CA THR A 40 -2.63 -12.54 6.06
C THR A 40 -2.11 -12.90 7.44
N ILE A 41 -1.23 -12.09 7.99
CA ILE A 41 -0.72 -12.30 9.34
C ILE A 41 -1.86 -12.17 10.36
N THR A 42 -2.09 -13.21 11.13
CA THR A 42 -3.10 -13.27 12.18
C THR A 42 -2.44 -13.32 13.55
N VAL A 43 -3.21 -13.16 14.62
CA VAL A 43 -2.75 -13.40 15.99
C VAL A 43 -2.20 -14.81 16.13
N GLU A 44 -2.93 -15.80 15.59
CA GLU A 44 -2.51 -17.20 15.58
C GLU A 44 -1.17 -17.41 14.85
N THR A 45 -0.95 -16.72 13.72
CA THR A 45 0.34 -16.74 13.01
C THR A 45 1.47 -16.26 13.93
N LEU A 46 1.26 -15.16 14.65
CA LEU A 46 2.27 -14.60 15.55
C LEU A 46 2.50 -15.50 16.78
N GLU A 47 1.46 -16.12 17.31
CA GLU A 47 1.53 -17.04 18.45
C GLU A 47 2.25 -18.34 18.10
N ASN A 48 1.88 -18.97 16.96
CA ASN A 48 2.43 -20.26 16.56
C ASN A 48 3.89 -20.18 16.11
N TYR A 49 4.27 -19.11 15.40
CA TYR A 49 5.63 -19.00 14.89
C TYR A 49 6.53 -18.11 15.77
N GLY A 50 5.95 -17.17 16.50
CA GLY A 50 6.68 -16.18 17.29
C GLY A 50 7.58 -15.28 16.43
N LEU A 51 7.82 -14.06 16.86
CA LEU A 51 8.64 -13.08 16.12
C LEU A 51 10.08 -13.58 15.88
N GLY A 52 10.63 -14.36 16.81
CA GLY A 52 11.99 -14.91 16.69
C GLY A 52 12.12 -15.93 15.55
N CYS A 53 11.11 -16.77 15.36
CA CYS A 53 11.07 -17.74 14.26
C CYS A 53 10.84 -17.03 12.93
N MET A 54 9.91 -16.08 12.88
CA MET A 54 9.63 -15.28 11.68
C MET A 54 10.86 -14.50 11.23
N ARG A 55 11.60 -13.86 12.15
CA ARG A 55 12.84 -13.13 11.84
C ARG A 55 13.89 -14.00 11.13
N LYS A 56 14.03 -15.27 11.53
CA LYS A 56 14.95 -16.21 10.89
C LYS A 56 14.48 -16.65 9.49
N ASN A 57 13.17 -16.52 9.22
CA ASN A 57 12.53 -17.05 8.04
C ASN A 57 11.96 -15.95 7.11
N MET A 58 12.40 -14.70 7.24
CA MET A 58 11.90 -13.57 6.43
C MET A 58 11.98 -13.81 4.92
N LYS A 59 12.98 -14.57 4.45
CA LYS A 59 13.10 -14.98 3.04
C LYS A 59 11.92 -15.81 2.51
N HIS A 60 11.07 -16.33 3.40
CA HIS A 60 9.87 -17.08 3.05
C HIS A 60 8.61 -16.19 2.98
N PHE A 61 8.77 -14.90 3.23
CA PHE A 61 7.72 -13.90 3.07
C PHE A 61 8.09 -12.95 1.93
N ARG A 62 7.13 -12.59 1.12
CA ARG A 62 7.27 -11.53 0.12
C ARG A 62 5.97 -10.74 0.01
N THR A 63 6.10 -9.48 -0.32
CA THR A 63 4.95 -8.58 -0.50
C THR A 63 5.01 -7.99 -1.90
N PRO A 64 3.91 -7.99 -2.66
CA PRO A 64 3.89 -7.33 -3.95
C PRO A 64 4.02 -5.83 -3.78
N TYR A 65 4.72 -5.18 -4.70
CA TYR A 65 4.69 -3.72 -4.80
C TYR A 65 3.27 -3.24 -5.11
N LEU A 66 2.96 -2.02 -4.69
CA LEU A 66 1.66 -1.40 -4.89
C LEU A 66 1.34 -1.32 -6.39
N THR A 67 0.19 -1.89 -6.77
CA THR A 67 -0.28 -1.89 -8.15
C THR A 67 -1.49 -0.98 -8.33
N LYS A 68 -1.78 -0.65 -9.59
CA LYS A 68 -2.96 0.12 -9.97
C LYS A 68 -4.25 -0.57 -9.53
N GLU A 69 -4.34 -1.87 -9.76
CA GLU A 69 -5.51 -2.68 -9.43
C GLU A 69 -5.78 -2.71 -7.92
N GLN A 70 -4.72 -2.75 -7.12
CA GLN A 70 -4.82 -2.66 -5.66
C GLN A 70 -5.31 -1.29 -5.20
N MET A 71 -4.83 -0.20 -5.82
CA MET A 71 -5.32 1.14 -5.51
C MET A 71 -6.80 1.31 -5.87
N GLU A 72 -7.20 0.80 -7.04
CA GLU A 72 -8.61 0.85 -7.48
C GLU A 72 -9.52 0.02 -6.57
N ALA A 73 -9.05 -1.14 -6.09
CA ALA A 73 -9.78 -1.97 -5.13
C ALA A 73 -9.98 -1.28 -3.77
N GLU A 74 -9.07 -0.39 -3.37
CA GLU A 74 -9.21 0.47 -2.17
C GLU A 74 -10.07 1.71 -2.42
N GLY A 75 -10.71 1.82 -3.58
CA GLY A 75 -11.65 2.91 -3.90
C GLY A 75 -11.00 4.17 -4.49
N TRP A 76 -9.74 4.09 -4.91
CA TRP A 76 -9.08 5.17 -5.62
C TRP A 76 -9.46 5.14 -7.10
N ASN A 77 -9.92 6.29 -7.62
CA ASN A 77 -10.29 6.41 -9.03
C ASN A 77 -9.17 7.08 -9.84
N TYR A 78 -8.61 6.36 -10.79
CA TYR A 78 -7.58 6.90 -11.67
C TYR A 78 -8.13 7.89 -12.67
N SER A 79 -7.47 9.04 -12.83
CA SER A 79 -7.75 10.05 -13.84
C SER A 79 -6.61 10.08 -14.84
N ALA A 80 -6.84 9.57 -16.04
CA ALA A 80 -5.83 9.56 -17.10
C ALA A 80 -5.45 10.97 -17.59
N VAL A 81 -6.37 11.94 -17.46
CA VAL A 81 -6.13 13.34 -17.86
C VAL A 81 -5.12 14.02 -16.93
N ASP A 82 -5.24 13.73 -15.63
CA ASP A 82 -4.44 14.40 -14.61
C ASP A 82 -3.27 13.51 -14.13
N ASP A 83 -3.19 12.26 -14.60
CA ASP A 83 -2.18 11.28 -14.21
C ASP A 83 -2.08 11.11 -12.68
N HIS A 84 -3.22 10.99 -12.01
CA HIS A 84 -3.28 10.73 -10.58
C HIS A 84 -4.56 9.98 -10.17
N TYR A 85 -4.53 9.42 -8.95
CA TYR A 85 -5.69 8.80 -8.31
C TYR A 85 -6.40 9.81 -7.42
N LYS A 86 -7.73 9.75 -7.40
CA LYS A 86 -8.59 10.59 -6.55
C LYS A 86 -9.32 9.72 -5.55
N SER A 87 -9.35 10.13 -4.28
CA SER A 87 -10.21 9.50 -3.28
C SER A 87 -11.67 9.85 -3.55
N SER A 88 -12.59 9.06 -2.99
CA SER A 88 -13.99 9.49 -2.86
C SER A 88 -14.03 10.80 -2.07
N LYS A 89 -14.99 11.67 -2.44
CA LYS A 89 -15.11 12.99 -1.84
C LYS A 89 -15.41 12.90 -0.34
N ASN A 90 -14.54 13.49 0.47
CA ASN A 90 -14.87 13.86 1.83
C ASN A 90 -15.56 15.23 1.84
N SER A 91 -16.35 15.52 2.88
CA SER A 91 -17.04 16.82 3.05
C SER A 91 -16.09 18.03 3.02
N CYS A 92 -14.79 17.82 3.29
CA CYS A 92 -13.76 18.86 3.40
C CYS A 92 -12.86 19.01 2.18
N GLY A 93 -12.82 18.01 1.29
CA GLY A 93 -11.90 18.03 0.13
C GLY A 93 -11.72 16.68 -0.53
N THR A 94 -10.74 16.61 -1.42
CA THR A 94 -10.37 15.40 -2.15
C THR A 94 -8.87 15.17 -1.98
N TYR A 95 -8.49 13.94 -1.68
CA TYR A 95 -7.09 13.53 -1.75
C TYR A 95 -6.75 13.11 -3.17
N ARG A 96 -5.57 13.51 -3.62
CA ARG A 96 -4.98 13.08 -4.89
C ARG A 96 -3.67 12.36 -4.61
N ILE A 97 -3.48 11.22 -5.24
CA ILE A 97 -2.23 10.45 -5.14
C ILE A 97 -1.64 10.31 -6.53
N LYS A 98 -0.36 10.64 -6.65
CA LYS A 98 0.44 10.34 -7.84
C LYS A 98 1.58 9.41 -7.47
N GLN A 99 1.70 8.31 -8.19
CA GLN A 99 2.85 7.42 -8.05
C GLN A 99 4.06 8.05 -8.74
N LEU A 100 5.12 8.31 -7.98
CA LEU A 100 6.36 8.92 -8.48
C LEU A 100 7.39 7.86 -8.88
N SER A 101 7.38 6.71 -8.18
CA SER A 101 8.21 5.53 -8.43
C SER A 101 7.58 4.33 -7.71
N ASP A 102 8.17 3.14 -7.82
CA ASP A 102 7.67 1.89 -7.23
C ASP A 102 7.47 1.96 -5.71
N ASN A 103 8.15 2.89 -5.04
CA ASN A 103 8.12 3.03 -3.58
C ASN A 103 7.82 4.44 -3.09
N LYS A 104 7.40 5.36 -3.96
CA LYS A 104 7.12 6.76 -3.58
C LYS A 104 5.80 7.25 -4.13
N LEU A 105 4.99 7.80 -3.26
CA LEU A 105 3.74 8.48 -3.59
C LEU A 105 3.84 9.97 -3.24
N SER A 106 3.31 10.80 -4.12
CA SER A 106 2.97 12.18 -3.80
C SER A 106 1.49 12.22 -3.42
N ILE A 107 1.21 12.69 -2.22
CA ILE A 107 -0.17 12.84 -1.70
C ILE A 107 -0.47 14.33 -1.58
N GLN A 108 -1.57 14.74 -2.20
CA GLN A 108 -2.03 16.12 -2.17
C GLN A 108 -3.45 16.20 -1.65
N PHE A 109 -3.70 17.08 -0.70
CA PHE A 109 -5.05 17.43 -0.27
C PHE A 109 -5.54 18.67 -1.02
N VAL A 110 -6.72 18.57 -1.63
CA VAL A 110 -7.40 19.67 -2.34
C VAL A 110 -8.69 20.00 -1.59
N PRO A 111 -8.76 21.10 -0.83
CA PRO A 111 -9.95 21.50 -0.11
C PRO A 111 -11.14 21.80 -1.05
N CYS A 112 -12.36 21.51 -0.62
CA CYS A 112 -13.59 21.80 -1.41
C CYS A 112 -13.73 23.28 -1.79
N THR A 113 -13.27 24.17 -0.94
CA THR A 113 -13.28 25.63 -1.20
C THR A 113 -12.36 26.03 -2.35
N SER A 114 -11.31 25.24 -2.62
CA SER A 114 -10.38 25.49 -3.73
C SER A 114 -10.96 25.03 -5.07
N LEU A 115 -11.80 23.97 -5.08
CA LEU A 115 -12.41 23.45 -6.32
C LEU A 115 -13.39 24.45 -6.95
N SER A 116 -14.07 25.28 -6.15
CA SER A 116 -14.95 26.35 -6.65
C SER A 116 -14.17 27.54 -7.19
N ARG A 117 -12.92 27.72 -6.79
CA ARG A 117 -12.05 28.85 -7.16
C ARG A 117 -11.07 28.50 -8.31
N GLU A 118 -10.76 27.21 -8.54
CA GLU A 118 -10.01 26.78 -9.73
C GLU A 118 -10.65 27.24 -11.05
N LYS A 119 -11.97 27.42 -11.07
CA LYS A 119 -12.69 27.99 -12.22
C LYS A 119 -12.42 29.49 -12.47
N SER A 120 -11.83 30.19 -11.49
CA SER A 120 -11.52 31.62 -11.58
C SER A 120 -10.03 31.96 -11.82
N GLY A 121 -9.18 30.97 -12.08
CA GLY A 121 -7.81 31.18 -12.58
C GLY A 121 -6.74 31.61 -11.55
N ASN A 122 -7.07 31.73 -10.26
CA ASN A 122 -6.16 32.33 -9.28
C ASN A 122 -6.00 31.48 -8.02
N TYR A 123 -5.44 30.24 -8.07
CA TYR A 123 -5.10 29.56 -6.82
C TYR A 123 -4.09 28.42 -6.97
N GLU A 124 -2.82 28.71 -6.70
CA GLU A 124 -1.78 27.72 -6.38
C GLU A 124 -1.47 27.60 -4.86
N GLU A 125 -2.02 28.46 -4.01
CA GLU A 125 -1.39 28.79 -2.73
C GLU A 125 -1.75 27.90 -1.53
N ASN A 126 -2.67 26.95 -1.58
CA ASN A 126 -3.04 26.14 -0.40
C ASN A 126 -3.07 24.63 -0.63
N ARG A 127 -2.26 24.11 -1.54
CA ARG A 127 -2.14 22.68 -1.75
C ARG A 127 -1.09 22.10 -0.81
N GLN A 128 -1.53 21.45 0.25
CA GLN A 128 -0.63 20.66 1.06
C GLN A 128 -0.22 19.42 0.27
N GLN A 129 1.04 19.34 -0.08
CA GLN A 129 1.63 18.19 -0.75
C GLN A 129 2.67 17.56 0.16
N MET A 130 2.62 16.24 0.27
CA MET A 130 3.64 15.44 0.94
C MET A 130 4.12 14.34 0.01
N VAL A 131 5.40 14.00 0.12
CA VAL A 131 5.97 12.82 -0.51
C VAL A 131 6.22 11.79 0.57
N VAL A 132 5.69 10.58 0.38
CA VAL A 132 5.81 9.49 1.34
C VAL A 132 6.37 8.25 0.65
N GLU A 133 7.11 7.45 1.40
CA GLU A 133 7.43 6.09 0.96
C GLU A 133 6.21 5.22 1.13
N CYS A 134 5.88 4.48 0.08
CA CYS A 134 4.76 3.56 0.07
C CYS A 134 5.03 2.47 -0.96
N LYS A 135 5.42 1.30 -0.50
CA LYS A 135 5.81 0.16 -1.34
C LYS A 135 4.64 -0.78 -1.63
N SER A 136 3.66 -0.84 -0.73
CA SER A 136 2.61 -1.85 -0.77
C SER A 136 1.24 -1.30 -0.39
N ILE A 137 0.23 -2.14 -0.61
CA ILE A 137 -1.14 -1.87 -0.18
C ILE A 137 -1.27 -1.74 1.35
N ASN A 138 -0.46 -2.46 2.12
CA ASN A 138 -0.46 -2.38 3.59
C ASN A 138 -0.05 -0.99 4.08
N GLU A 139 0.97 -0.41 3.44
CA GLU A 139 1.45 0.94 3.75
C GLU A 139 0.44 2.00 3.30
N LEU A 140 -0.15 1.83 2.10
CA LEU A 140 -1.22 2.72 1.64
C LEU A 140 -2.38 2.76 2.62
N ARG A 141 -2.87 1.60 3.08
CA ARG A 141 -3.95 1.52 4.09
C ARG A 141 -3.56 2.21 5.40
N THR A 142 -2.30 2.12 5.79
CA THR A 142 -1.78 2.81 6.98
C THR A 142 -1.82 4.33 6.80
N ILE A 143 -1.37 4.81 5.64
CA ILE A 143 -1.41 6.24 5.28
C ILE A 143 -2.85 6.74 5.24
N GLN A 144 -3.77 6.00 4.60
CA GLN A 144 -5.19 6.33 4.55
C GLN A 144 -5.77 6.48 5.96
N LYS A 145 -5.45 5.54 6.86
CA LYS A 145 -5.90 5.58 8.26
C LYS A 145 -5.35 6.79 9.01
N LEU A 146 -4.07 7.10 8.84
CA LEU A 146 -3.43 8.26 9.48
C LEU A 146 -4.02 9.59 8.98
N LEU A 147 -4.33 9.68 7.70
CA LEU A 147 -4.91 10.87 7.08
C LEU A 147 -6.45 10.91 7.19
N ASN A 148 -7.07 9.90 7.83
CA ASN A 148 -8.52 9.76 7.94
C ASN A 148 -9.23 9.78 6.57
N ILE A 149 -8.61 9.17 5.57
CA ILE A 149 -9.17 9.00 4.21
C ILE A 149 -10.10 7.78 4.25
N LYS A 150 -11.36 7.99 3.88
CA LYS A 150 -12.38 6.94 3.78
C LYS A 150 -12.70 6.65 2.34
#